data_a8082b9e02a9962a1898c99aa46e7b60
#
_entry.id   a8082b9e02a9962a1898c99aa46e7b60
#
_cell.length_a   1.000
_cell.length_b   1.000
_cell.length_c   1.000
_cell.angle_alpha   90.00
_cell.angle_beta   90.00
_cell.angle_gamma   90.00
#
_symmetry.space_group_name_H-M   'P 1'
#
loop_
_entity.id
_entity.type
_entity.pdbx_description
1 polymer ?
#
loop_
_entity_poly.entity_id
_entity_poly.type
_entity_poly.pdbx_seq_one_letter_code
_entity_poly.pdbx_strand_id
1 'polypeptide(L)'
;MDGFAFVQEVVATTDGRPFLHYHSRTTRLLDDGSHGEVLAVETGYLRPAPDNGVEMLLAHPTGYVEIWTGDITITGLVDAKITGARMELRTAGLLRTETAKDYSGGTRMYGLVNEQLAWVLDMKAMGQPIASHVSALLSKVTASE
;
A
#
# COMPACT_ATOMS: atom_id res chain seq x y z
N MET A 1 6.54 14.79 9.15
CA MET A 1 7.71 13.95 8.81
C MET A 1 8.77 14.84 8.21
N ASP A 2 9.93 14.81 8.80
CA ASP A 2 11.04 15.60 8.29
C ASP A 2 11.43 15.11 6.91
N GLY A 3 11.64 16.05 6.01
CA GLY A 3 11.84 15.74 4.60
C GLY A 3 13.12 14.95 4.35
N PHE A 4 12.99 13.67 4.21
CA PHE A 4 14.06 12.82 3.69
C PHE A 4 13.53 12.05 2.47
N ALA A 5 14.43 11.73 1.57
CA ALA A 5 14.06 10.98 0.37
C ALA A 5 13.96 9.49 0.67
N PHE A 6 13.06 8.81 0.00
CA PHE A 6 12.90 7.38 0.13
C PHE A 6 12.61 6.73 -1.22
N VAL A 7 12.87 5.43 -1.30
CA VAL A 7 12.52 4.59 -2.44
C VAL A 7 11.56 3.53 -1.97
N GLN A 8 10.49 3.33 -2.69
CA GLN A 8 9.51 2.30 -2.39
C GLN A 8 9.40 1.33 -3.57
N GLU A 9 9.46 0.05 -3.26
CA GLU A 9 9.18 -1.01 -4.21
C GLU A 9 7.90 -1.71 -3.81
N VAL A 10 6.99 -1.86 -4.75
CA VAL A 10 5.76 -2.62 -4.58
C VAL A 10 5.77 -3.77 -5.56
N VAL A 11 5.62 -4.98 -5.06
CA VAL A 11 5.57 -6.19 -5.88
C VAL A 11 4.23 -6.85 -5.68
N ALA A 12 3.49 -7.05 -6.75
CA ALA A 12 2.21 -7.75 -6.75
C ALA A 12 2.31 -8.93 -7.71
N THR A 13 2.08 -10.13 -7.21
CA THR A 13 2.18 -11.37 -7.99
C THR A 13 0.92 -12.20 -7.85
N THR A 14 0.64 -13.01 -8.86
CA THR A 14 -0.47 -13.95 -8.82
C THR A 14 0.00 -15.33 -9.31
N ASP A 15 -0.60 -16.37 -8.75
CA ASP A 15 -0.41 -17.75 -9.21
C ASP A 15 -1.61 -18.26 -10.04
N GLY A 16 -2.48 -17.35 -10.49
CA GLY A 16 -3.69 -17.65 -11.26
C GLY A 16 -4.95 -17.73 -10.42
N ARG A 17 -4.85 -17.76 -9.10
CA ARG A 17 -6.01 -17.68 -8.22
C ARG A 17 -6.50 -16.22 -8.12
N PRO A 18 -7.75 -15.98 -7.70
CA PRO A 18 -8.34 -14.65 -7.73
C PRO A 18 -7.89 -13.75 -6.57
N PHE A 19 -6.60 -13.66 -6.34
CA PHE A 19 -6.00 -12.72 -5.39
C PHE A 19 -4.55 -12.45 -5.77
N LEU A 20 -4.02 -11.32 -5.29
CA LEU A 20 -2.64 -10.93 -5.51
C LEU A 20 -1.86 -11.05 -4.21
N HIS A 21 -0.67 -11.60 -4.28
CA HIS A 21 0.30 -11.46 -3.20
C HIS A 21 0.95 -10.09 -3.33
N TYR A 22 0.92 -9.34 -2.24
CA TYR A 22 1.41 -7.97 -2.18
C TYR A 22 2.59 -7.88 -1.23
N HIS A 23 3.64 -7.19 -1.66
CA HIS A 23 4.80 -6.92 -0.83
C HIS A 23 5.28 -5.50 -1.13
N SER A 24 5.51 -4.72 -0.08
CA SER A 24 6.02 -3.37 -0.22
C SER A 24 7.21 -3.18 0.71
N ARG A 25 8.24 -2.54 0.18
CA ARG A 25 9.46 -2.23 0.92
C ARG A 25 9.85 -0.79 0.65
N THR A 26 10.09 -0.03 1.71
CA THR A 26 10.51 1.36 1.64
C THR A 26 11.89 1.49 2.28
N THR A 27 12.82 2.09 1.56
CA THR A 27 14.19 2.31 2.03
C THR A 27 14.53 3.80 1.93
N ARG A 28 15.41 4.25 2.80
CA ARG A 28 15.94 5.62 2.74
C ARG A 28 16.81 5.77 1.49
N LEU A 29 16.64 6.87 0.77
CA LEU A 29 17.49 7.21 -0.35
C LEU A 29 18.58 8.15 0.15
N LEU A 30 19.85 7.73 -0.02
CA LEU A 30 21.00 8.51 0.41
C LEU A 30 21.39 9.53 -0.67
N ASP A 31 22.20 10.52 -0.27
CA ASP A 31 22.60 11.63 -1.15
C ASP A 31 23.36 11.16 -2.40
N ASP A 32 24.07 10.03 -2.29
CA ASP A 32 24.81 9.45 -3.41
C ASP A 32 23.95 8.57 -4.34
N GLY A 33 22.64 8.50 -4.08
CA GLY A 33 21.72 7.66 -4.84
C GLY A 33 21.64 6.20 -4.38
N SER A 34 22.43 5.79 -3.39
CA SER A 34 22.36 4.43 -2.86
C SER A 34 21.21 4.29 -1.87
N HIS A 35 20.80 3.03 -1.63
CA HIS A 35 19.76 2.71 -0.68
C HIS A 35 20.36 2.57 0.72
N GLY A 36 19.76 3.26 1.68
CA GLY A 36 20.14 3.18 3.07
C GLY A 36 19.30 2.15 3.84
N GLU A 37 18.92 2.51 5.06
CA GLU A 37 18.17 1.62 5.93
C GLU A 37 16.77 1.33 5.42
N VAL A 38 16.24 0.17 5.79
CA VAL A 38 14.83 -0.18 5.52
C VAL A 38 13.96 0.57 6.51
N LEU A 39 13.01 1.35 5.99
CA LEU A 39 12.11 2.17 6.80
C LEU A 39 10.81 1.45 7.12
N ALA A 40 10.29 0.67 6.16
CA ALA A 40 9.03 -0.04 6.33
C ALA A 40 8.97 -1.23 5.38
N VAL A 41 8.32 -2.29 5.86
CA VAL A 41 7.98 -3.46 5.05
C VAL A 41 6.56 -3.86 5.40
N GLU A 42 5.78 -4.23 4.41
CA GLU A 42 4.49 -4.85 4.63
C GLU A 42 4.26 -5.93 3.58
N THR A 43 3.56 -6.99 3.97
CA THR A 43 3.27 -8.10 3.07
C THR A 43 1.90 -8.66 3.36
N GLY A 44 1.27 -9.24 2.36
CA GLY A 44 -0.02 -9.85 2.50
C GLY A 44 -0.70 -10.10 1.18
N TYR A 45 -2.01 -9.97 1.17
CA TYR A 45 -2.83 -10.31 0.01
C TYR A 45 -3.88 -9.26 -0.26
N LEU A 46 -4.13 -9.04 -1.54
CA LEU A 46 -5.24 -8.23 -2.02
C LEU A 46 -6.21 -9.17 -2.72
N ARG A 47 -7.47 -9.16 -2.30
CA ARG A 47 -8.48 -10.10 -2.80
C ARG A 47 -9.77 -9.37 -3.13
N PRO A 48 -10.48 -9.79 -4.20
CA PRO A 48 -11.77 -9.19 -4.53
C PRO A 48 -12.85 -9.63 -3.54
N ALA A 49 -13.84 -8.78 -3.38
CA ALA A 49 -15.03 -9.01 -2.60
C ALA A 49 -16.25 -8.63 -3.44
N PRO A 50 -17.49 -9.03 -3.04
CA PRO A 50 -18.69 -8.68 -3.80
C PRO A 50 -18.87 -7.18 -4.01
N ASP A 51 -19.60 -6.80 -5.05
CA ASP A 51 -19.99 -5.42 -5.35
C ASP A 51 -18.81 -4.47 -5.54
N ASN A 52 -17.81 -4.92 -6.32
CA ASN A 52 -16.57 -4.18 -6.58
C ASN A 52 -15.77 -3.90 -5.30
N GLY A 53 -16.04 -4.67 -4.27
CA GLY A 53 -15.31 -4.59 -3.02
C GLY A 53 -13.92 -5.20 -3.12
N VAL A 54 -13.07 -4.81 -2.18
CA VAL A 54 -11.72 -5.37 -2.05
C VAL A 54 -11.37 -5.50 -0.58
N GLU A 55 -10.58 -6.53 -0.29
CA GLU A 55 -10.02 -6.77 1.03
C GLU A 55 -8.52 -6.89 0.91
N MET A 56 -7.81 -6.28 1.84
CA MET A 56 -6.35 -6.39 1.89
C MET A 56 -5.96 -6.86 3.29
N LEU A 57 -5.15 -7.92 3.31
CA LEU A 57 -4.65 -8.48 4.57
C LEU A 57 -3.15 -8.19 4.62
N LEU A 58 -2.70 -7.49 5.65
CA LEU A 58 -1.31 -7.09 5.77
C LEU A 58 -0.70 -7.52 7.10
N ALA A 59 0.56 -7.94 7.04
CA ALA A 59 1.40 -8.18 8.21
C ALA A 59 2.59 -7.23 8.16
N HIS A 60 2.96 -6.71 9.33
CA HIS A 60 4.03 -5.74 9.49
C HIS A 60 5.07 -6.23 10.49
N PRO A 61 6.37 -6.09 10.19
CA PRO A 61 7.41 -6.53 11.12
C PRO A 61 7.45 -5.70 12.42
N THR A 62 6.76 -4.58 12.46
CA THR A 62 6.64 -3.77 13.67
C THR A 62 5.65 -4.33 14.68
N GLY A 63 5.02 -5.47 14.39
CA GLY A 63 4.30 -6.28 15.38
C GLY A 63 2.80 -6.27 15.26
N TYR A 64 2.23 -5.89 14.14
CA TYR A 64 0.78 -5.91 13.96
C TYR A 64 0.37 -6.51 12.62
N VAL A 65 -0.88 -7.00 12.60
CA VAL A 65 -1.55 -7.47 11.39
C VAL A 65 -2.87 -6.74 11.26
N GLU A 66 -3.29 -6.50 10.02
CA GLU A 66 -4.51 -5.72 9.80
C GLU A 66 -5.28 -6.20 8.59
N ILE A 67 -6.59 -5.96 8.64
CA ILE A 67 -7.51 -6.17 7.54
C ILE A 67 -8.02 -4.82 7.09
N TRP A 68 -7.89 -4.57 5.80
CA TRP A 68 -8.42 -3.37 5.15
C TRP A 68 -9.60 -3.78 4.28
N THR A 69 -10.64 -2.97 4.26
CA THR A 69 -11.79 -3.16 3.37
C THR A 69 -12.06 -1.89 2.60
N GLY A 70 -12.58 -2.03 1.40
CA GLY A 70 -12.92 -0.90 0.58
C GLY A 70 -13.49 -1.30 -0.75
N ASP A 71 -13.33 -0.44 -1.73
CA ASP A 71 -13.85 -0.69 -3.07
C ASP A 71 -12.91 -0.16 -4.15
N ILE A 72 -13.15 -0.64 -5.37
CA ILE A 72 -12.43 -0.23 -6.57
C ILE A 72 -13.42 0.45 -7.52
N THR A 73 -13.00 1.57 -8.07
CA THR A 73 -13.73 2.28 -9.13
C THR A 73 -12.82 2.39 -10.35
N ILE A 74 -13.34 2.03 -11.53
CA ILE A 74 -12.63 2.21 -12.79
C ILE A 74 -12.89 3.64 -13.24
N THR A 75 -11.81 4.41 -13.44
CA THR A 75 -11.88 5.82 -13.83
C THR A 75 -11.48 6.08 -15.26
N GLY A 76 -10.89 5.09 -15.93
CA GLY A 76 -10.52 5.21 -17.34
C GLY A 76 -10.51 3.86 -18.02
N LEU A 77 -11.07 3.82 -19.24
CA LEU A 77 -11.15 2.62 -20.05
C LEU A 77 -10.96 3.01 -21.50
N VAL A 78 -9.98 2.41 -22.18
CA VAL A 78 -9.74 2.63 -23.61
C VAL A 78 -9.51 1.27 -24.27
N ASP A 79 -10.33 0.96 -25.30
CA ASP A 79 -10.26 -0.30 -26.07
C ASP A 79 -10.26 -1.53 -25.15
N ALA A 80 -11.19 -1.56 -24.18
CA ALA A 80 -11.31 -2.61 -23.17
C ALA A 80 -10.10 -2.76 -22.24
N LYS A 81 -9.16 -1.81 -22.29
CA LYS A 81 -8.00 -1.79 -21.39
C LYS A 81 -8.22 -0.72 -20.31
N ILE A 82 -7.99 -1.10 -19.06
CA ILE A 82 -8.10 -0.17 -17.93
C ILE A 82 -6.90 0.77 -17.95
N THR A 83 -7.18 2.07 -18.06
CA THR A 83 -6.16 3.12 -18.02
C THR A 83 -6.18 3.90 -16.72
N GLY A 84 -7.24 3.75 -15.93
CA GLY A 84 -7.34 4.39 -14.64
C GLY A 84 -8.22 3.60 -13.69
N ALA A 85 -7.85 3.58 -12.44
CA ALA A 85 -8.62 2.95 -11.37
C ALA A 85 -8.31 3.64 -10.05
N ARG A 86 -9.26 3.59 -9.13
CA ARG A 86 -9.10 4.15 -7.80
C ARG A 86 -9.58 3.12 -6.78
N MET A 87 -8.79 2.93 -5.74
CA MET A 87 -9.11 2.00 -4.66
C MET A 87 -8.98 2.76 -3.35
N GLU A 88 -10.05 2.74 -2.57
CA GLU A 88 -10.07 3.33 -1.24
C GLU A 88 -10.26 2.22 -0.21
N LEU A 89 -9.41 2.22 0.81
CA LEU A 89 -9.40 1.21 1.85
C LEU A 89 -9.41 1.89 3.21
N ARG A 90 -10.05 1.23 4.17
CA ARG A 90 -10.02 1.63 5.57
C ARG A 90 -9.76 0.41 6.44
N THR A 91 -9.16 0.63 7.60
CA THR A 91 -8.91 -0.46 8.54
C THR A 91 -10.22 -1.01 9.06
N ALA A 92 -10.42 -2.31 8.89
CA ALA A 92 -11.58 -3.03 9.41
C ALA A 92 -11.23 -3.85 10.64
N GLY A 93 -9.98 -4.27 10.79
CA GLY A 93 -9.52 -5.04 11.94
C GLY A 93 -8.02 -4.88 12.13
N LEU A 94 -7.59 -4.87 13.38
CA LEU A 94 -6.19 -4.68 13.74
C LEU A 94 -5.89 -5.47 15.00
N LEU A 95 -4.84 -6.29 14.95
CA LEU A 95 -4.31 -7.00 16.11
C LEU A 95 -2.83 -6.67 16.25
N ARG A 96 -2.40 -6.47 17.49
CA ARG A 96 -1.02 -6.12 17.80
C ARG A 96 -0.42 -7.06 18.82
N THR A 97 0.89 -7.28 18.71
CA THR A 97 1.64 -7.91 19.80
C THR A 97 1.85 -6.88 20.92
N GLU A 98 2.28 -7.34 22.09
CA GLU A 98 2.53 -6.46 23.24
C GLU A 98 3.61 -5.41 22.97
N THR A 99 4.56 -5.74 22.10
CA THR A 99 5.70 -4.86 21.80
C THR A 99 5.52 -4.06 20.51
N ALA A 100 4.35 -4.13 19.87
CA ALA A 100 4.08 -3.42 18.63
C ALA A 100 4.06 -1.91 18.83
N LYS A 101 4.38 -1.18 17.76
CA LYS A 101 4.20 0.28 17.76
C LYS A 101 2.74 0.65 17.97
N ASP A 102 2.51 1.81 18.57
CA ASP A 102 1.17 2.33 18.78
C ASP A 102 0.58 2.81 17.46
N TYR A 103 -0.37 2.03 16.94
CA TYR A 103 -1.05 2.29 15.69
C TYR A 103 -2.48 1.79 15.79
N SER A 104 -3.45 2.60 15.45
CA SER A 104 -4.87 2.27 15.62
C SER A 104 -5.65 2.20 14.33
N GLY A 105 -4.96 2.27 13.19
CA GLY A 105 -5.61 2.13 11.89
C GLY A 105 -5.51 3.38 11.05
N GLY A 106 -6.18 3.39 9.91
CA GLY A 106 -6.13 4.50 8.99
C GLY A 106 -6.96 4.28 7.75
N THR A 107 -6.66 5.07 6.75
CA THR A 107 -7.24 4.97 5.41
C THR A 107 -6.12 4.92 4.38
N ARG A 108 -6.37 4.21 3.29
CA ARG A 108 -5.46 4.14 2.14
C ARG A 108 -6.21 4.46 0.88
N MET A 109 -5.55 5.18 -0.01
CA MET A 109 -6.07 5.44 -1.34
C MET A 109 -4.99 5.09 -2.36
N TYR A 110 -5.36 4.30 -3.34
CA TYR A 110 -4.51 3.98 -4.48
C TYR A 110 -5.18 4.48 -5.74
N GLY A 111 -4.43 5.13 -6.59
CA GLY A 111 -4.89 5.57 -7.89
C GLY A 111 -3.96 5.09 -8.99
N LEU A 112 -4.51 4.42 -9.99
CA LEU A 112 -3.76 3.98 -11.15
C LEU A 112 -4.12 4.89 -12.33
N VAL A 113 -3.11 5.54 -12.92
CA VAL A 113 -3.25 6.39 -14.10
C VAL A 113 -2.10 6.09 -15.04
N ASN A 114 -2.39 5.55 -16.21
CA ASN A 114 -1.40 5.30 -17.27
C ASN A 114 -0.14 4.60 -16.76
N GLU A 115 -0.31 3.46 -16.10
CA GLU A 115 0.78 2.62 -15.57
C GLU A 115 1.54 3.22 -14.38
N GLN A 116 1.10 4.35 -13.85
CA GLN A 116 1.64 4.90 -12.62
C GLN A 116 0.68 4.65 -11.47
N LEU A 117 1.21 4.26 -10.33
CA LEU A 117 0.45 4.04 -9.11
C LEU A 117 0.76 5.15 -8.11
N ALA A 118 -0.25 5.94 -7.79
CA ALA A 118 -0.19 6.90 -6.69
C ALA A 118 -0.88 6.34 -5.47
N TRP A 119 -0.36 6.57 -4.29
CA TRP A 119 -1.05 6.15 -3.08
C TRP A 119 -0.78 7.09 -1.91
N VAL A 120 -1.73 7.10 -0.99
CA VAL A 120 -1.69 7.92 0.22
C VAL A 120 -2.11 7.03 1.39
N LEU A 121 -1.37 7.11 2.46
CA LEU A 121 -1.70 6.48 3.73
C LEU A 121 -1.93 7.56 4.77
N ASP A 122 -3.13 7.64 5.31
CA ASP A 122 -3.46 8.45 6.45
C ASP A 122 -3.55 7.54 7.67
N MET A 123 -2.77 7.81 8.69
CA MET A 123 -2.65 6.97 9.87
C MET A 123 -3.14 7.66 11.11
N LYS A 124 -3.73 6.86 11.99
CA LYS A 124 -3.98 7.25 13.38
C LYS A 124 -3.06 6.43 14.26
N ALA A 125 -2.12 7.10 14.92
CA ALA A 125 -1.10 6.45 15.73
C ALA A 125 -0.74 7.34 16.93
N MET A 126 -0.26 6.71 17.99
CA MET A 126 0.24 7.41 19.20
C MET A 126 -0.78 8.38 19.80
N GLY A 127 -2.08 8.04 19.74
CA GLY A 127 -3.14 8.87 20.28
C GLY A 127 -3.42 10.15 19.50
N GLN A 128 -2.76 10.39 18.38
CA GLN A 128 -2.99 11.54 17.53
C GLN A 128 -4.15 11.30 16.56
N PRO A 129 -4.84 12.36 16.10
CA PRO A 129 -5.87 12.20 15.06
C PRO A 129 -5.26 11.72 13.74
N ILE A 130 -6.12 11.28 12.84
CA ILE A 130 -5.68 10.84 11.52
C ILE A 130 -4.95 11.98 10.81
N ALA A 131 -3.77 11.69 10.30
CA ALA A 131 -2.96 12.63 9.55
C ALA A 131 -2.26 11.91 8.41
N SER A 132 -1.92 12.64 7.36
CA SER A 132 -1.16 12.08 6.24
C SER A 132 0.20 11.61 6.73
N HIS A 133 0.49 10.34 6.50
CA HIS A 133 1.74 9.72 6.95
C HIS A 133 2.70 9.49 5.78
N VAL A 134 2.19 8.95 4.68
CA VAL A 134 3.00 8.63 3.51
C VAL A 134 2.20 8.95 2.26
N SER A 135 2.87 9.51 1.26
CA SER A 135 2.34 9.59 -0.09
C SER A 135 3.45 9.26 -1.07
N ALA A 136 3.11 8.59 -2.16
CA ALA A 136 4.10 8.19 -3.16
C ALA A 136 3.47 8.08 -4.54
N LEU A 137 4.29 8.29 -5.55
CA LEU A 137 3.97 8.03 -6.95
C LEU A 137 4.96 7.00 -7.47
N LEU A 138 4.45 5.88 -7.91
CA LEU A 138 5.25 4.74 -8.35
C LEU A 138 5.09 4.53 -9.85
N SER A 139 6.20 4.30 -10.52
CA SER A 139 6.20 3.95 -11.93
C SER A 139 6.37 2.45 -12.08
N LYS A 140 5.70 1.88 -13.09
CA LYS A 140 5.82 0.47 -13.40
C LYS A 140 7.22 0.16 -13.90
N VAL A 141 7.85 -0.87 -13.35
CA VAL A 141 9.14 -1.36 -13.81
C VAL A 141 8.92 -2.68 -14.55
N THR A 142 9.38 -2.73 -15.79
CA THR A 142 9.35 -3.96 -16.56
C THR A 142 10.42 -4.89 -16.00
N ALA A 143 10.03 -6.14 -15.70
CA ALA A 143 10.99 -7.12 -15.24
C ALA A 143 12.07 -7.32 -16.32
N SER A 144 13.32 -7.15 -15.94
CA SER A 144 14.42 -7.47 -16.84
C SER A 144 14.62 -8.97 -16.83
N GLU A 145 14.63 -9.54 -17.99
CA GLU A 145 14.84 -10.97 -18.19
C GLU A 145 16.31 -11.32 -18.22
#